data_f86179050de23e5780ea55b205f8c773
#
_entry.id   f86179050de23e5780ea55b205f8c773
#
_cell.length_a   1.000
_cell.length_b   1.000
_cell.length_c   1.000
_cell.angle_alpha   90.00
_cell.angle_beta   90.00
_cell.angle_gamma   90.00
#
_symmetry.space_group_name_H-M   'P 1'
#
loop_
_entity.id
_entity.type
_entity.pdbx_description
1 polymer ?
#
loop_
_entity_poly.entity_id
_entity_poly.type
_entity_poly.pdbx_seq_one_letter_code
_entity_poly.pdbx_strand_id
1 'polypeptide(L)'
;MKLGLIPAEFSGKYSIDMDYVREAEALGFDSAWTSESWGNDAVTPASWILAGTTRINVGTAIMQMSARSPAVAAMTAMTLGDLSGGRFILGIGPSGPQVIEGWHGAPFGRPIARTREYIEIVRKIVNREAPLTHDGAHYQIPYRSPDSTGLGKPLKSIMHGDPSLKIYTAAITPAGLRVSAEMANGTFPIFMDPERFEVLEAPLNEGFAKAGGGKRLADFAVCPFVAIQVGDDLDACRAPIKQNLALYIGGMGARDKNFYNDYAKKLGYGDAAIEIQDLFLSGKRQEAVAAVPDALVDTVALVGPKERIVARLDAWKAAAAKGHVATLVARKPTLKAMRILAEAVL
;
A
#
# COMPACT_ATOMS: atom_id res chain seq x y z
N MET A 1 -4.18 6.96 -16.95
CA MET A 1 -4.11 6.67 -15.48
C MET A 1 -5.31 5.82 -15.13
N LYS A 2 -5.08 4.72 -14.40
CA LYS A 2 -6.17 3.89 -13.88
C LYS A 2 -6.69 4.43 -12.56
N LEU A 3 -7.91 4.04 -12.19
CA LEU A 3 -8.51 4.33 -10.89
C LEU A 3 -8.62 3.06 -10.05
N GLY A 4 -8.29 3.16 -8.78
CA GLY A 4 -8.54 2.15 -7.76
C GLY A 4 -9.23 2.74 -6.55
N LEU A 5 -9.74 1.88 -5.66
CA LEU A 5 -10.34 2.35 -4.42
C LEU A 5 -10.04 1.44 -3.23
N ILE A 6 -10.07 2.00 -2.04
CA ILE A 6 -10.20 1.25 -0.77
C ILE A 6 -11.67 1.35 -0.38
N PRO A 7 -12.47 0.26 -0.43
CA PRO A 7 -13.93 0.33 -0.28
C PRO A 7 -14.40 0.49 1.16
N ALA A 8 -13.57 0.12 2.15
CA ALA A 8 -13.93 0.16 3.56
C ALA A 8 -12.77 0.67 4.41
N GLU A 9 -13.09 1.28 5.52
CA GLU A 9 -12.14 1.68 6.56
C GLU A 9 -12.39 0.92 7.86
N PHE A 10 -11.37 0.89 8.72
CA PHE A 10 -11.47 0.30 10.05
C PHE A 10 -12.47 1.07 10.91
N SER A 11 -13.55 0.41 11.30
CA SER A 11 -14.53 0.98 12.22
C SER A 11 -15.23 -0.17 12.96
N GLY A 12 -15.58 0.00 14.19
CA GLY A 12 -16.23 -0.97 15.10
C GLY A 12 -16.71 -2.28 14.47
N LYS A 13 -17.82 -2.26 13.75
CA LYS A 13 -18.30 -3.41 12.95
C LYS A 13 -17.83 -3.25 11.51
N TYR A 14 -17.04 -4.21 11.03
CA TYR A 14 -16.57 -4.21 9.63
C TYR A 14 -17.69 -4.63 8.68
N SER A 15 -17.87 -3.87 7.60
CA SER A 15 -18.82 -4.20 6.54
C SER A 15 -18.31 -3.69 5.19
N ILE A 16 -18.65 -4.41 4.13
CA ILE A 16 -18.43 -3.98 2.74
C ILE A 16 -19.79 -3.85 2.08
N ASP A 17 -20.10 -2.65 1.60
CA ASP A 17 -21.24 -2.43 0.72
C ASP A 17 -20.86 -2.93 -0.69
N MET A 18 -21.41 -4.08 -1.06
CA MET A 18 -21.12 -4.69 -2.37
C MET A 18 -21.74 -3.94 -3.54
N ASP A 19 -22.83 -3.21 -3.33
CA ASP A 19 -23.43 -2.40 -4.38
C ASP A 19 -22.55 -1.20 -4.68
N TYR A 20 -21.95 -0.60 -3.66
CA TYR A 20 -20.92 0.43 -3.81
C TYR A 20 -19.69 -0.09 -4.61
N VAL A 21 -19.23 -1.32 -4.34
CA VAL A 21 -18.10 -1.91 -5.08
C VAL A 21 -18.47 -2.22 -6.52
N ARG A 22 -19.69 -2.72 -6.77
CA ARG A 22 -20.21 -2.97 -8.13
C ARG A 22 -20.41 -1.67 -8.92
N GLU A 23 -20.84 -0.59 -8.27
CA GLU A 23 -20.89 0.73 -8.89
C GLU A 23 -19.51 1.21 -9.34
N ALA A 24 -18.47 1.02 -8.51
CA ALA A 24 -17.09 1.32 -8.90
C ALA A 24 -16.63 0.47 -10.10
N GLU A 25 -16.96 -0.81 -10.12
CA GLU A 25 -16.68 -1.69 -11.26
C GLU A 25 -17.41 -1.24 -12.52
N ALA A 26 -18.69 -0.83 -12.40
CA ALA A 26 -19.50 -0.32 -13.51
C ALA A 26 -18.97 1.00 -14.06
N LEU A 27 -18.46 1.88 -13.18
CA LEU A 27 -17.81 3.13 -13.54
C LEU A 27 -16.44 2.95 -14.21
N GLY A 28 -15.89 1.73 -14.25
CA GLY A 28 -14.60 1.43 -14.90
C GLY A 28 -13.39 1.50 -13.97
N PHE A 29 -13.56 1.48 -12.65
CA PHE A 29 -12.43 1.35 -11.74
C PHE A 29 -11.69 0.04 -12.01
N ASP A 30 -10.36 0.11 -12.07
CA ASP A 30 -9.47 -1.02 -12.37
C ASP A 30 -9.29 -1.94 -11.17
N SER A 31 -9.29 -1.41 -9.95
CA SER A 31 -8.92 -2.20 -8.77
C SER A 31 -9.59 -1.76 -7.47
N ALA A 32 -9.87 -2.75 -6.60
CA ALA A 32 -10.29 -2.56 -5.22
C ALA A 32 -9.24 -3.14 -4.27
N TRP A 33 -8.94 -2.43 -3.19
CA TRP A 33 -7.86 -2.79 -2.28
C TRP A 33 -8.36 -2.95 -0.85
N THR A 34 -7.99 -4.04 -0.20
CA THR A 34 -8.32 -4.32 1.19
C THR A 34 -7.09 -4.19 2.06
N SER A 35 -7.27 -3.79 3.29
CA SER A 35 -6.16 -3.54 4.21
C SER A 35 -6.36 -4.25 5.54
N GLU A 36 -5.27 -4.44 6.28
CA GLU A 36 -5.30 -4.96 7.64
C GLU A 36 -4.38 -4.17 8.57
N SER A 37 -4.74 -4.14 9.83
CA SER A 37 -3.92 -3.56 10.90
C SER A 37 -4.12 -4.39 12.16
N TRP A 38 -4.88 -3.91 13.16
CA TRP A 38 -5.28 -4.66 14.35
C TRP A 38 -6.82 -4.74 14.46
N GLY A 39 -7.49 -4.91 13.33
CA GLY A 39 -8.94 -5.02 13.19
C GLY A 39 -9.30 -6.21 12.29
N ASN A 40 -9.86 -5.93 11.11
CA ASN A 40 -10.11 -6.96 10.12
C ASN A 40 -8.80 -7.44 9.45
N ASP A 41 -8.81 -8.68 8.97
CA ASP A 41 -7.77 -9.16 8.05
C ASP A 41 -7.99 -8.64 6.62
N ALA A 42 -6.97 -8.75 5.77
CA ALA A 42 -7.07 -8.25 4.39
C ALA A 42 -7.60 -9.29 3.40
N VAL A 43 -7.47 -10.58 3.68
CA VAL A 43 -7.77 -11.67 2.75
C VAL A 43 -9.26 -11.96 2.68
N THR A 44 -9.93 -12.02 3.83
CA THR A 44 -11.37 -12.30 3.90
C THR A 44 -12.19 -11.28 3.09
N PRO A 45 -12.02 -9.96 3.27
CA PRO A 45 -12.74 -8.99 2.45
C PRO A 45 -12.30 -9.00 0.97
N ALA A 46 -11.04 -9.30 0.66
CA ALA A 46 -10.60 -9.44 -0.73
C ALA A 46 -11.32 -10.61 -1.44
N SER A 47 -11.43 -11.77 -0.78
CA SER A 47 -12.17 -12.90 -1.33
C SER A 47 -13.66 -12.60 -1.49
N TRP A 48 -14.26 -11.86 -0.55
CA TRP A 48 -15.67 -11.46 -0.64
C TRP A 48 -15.93 -10.54 -1.85
N ILE A 49 -15.05 -9.58 -2.09
CA ILE A 49 -15.14 -8.68 -3.25
C ILE A 49 -14.93 -9.45 -4.55
N LEU A 50 -13.91 -10.32 -4.63
CA LEU A 50 -13.65 -11.15 -5.80
C LEU A 50 -14.85 -12.02 -6.20
N ALA A 51 -15.51 -12.63 -5.21
CA ALA A 51 -16.69 -13.45 -5.43
C ALA A 51 -17.92 -12.65 -5.89
N GLY A 52 -18.02 -11.37 -5.51
CA GLY A 52 -19.14 -10.49 -5.81
C GLY A 52 -18.96 -9.59 -7.04
N THR A 53 -17.83 -9.72 -7.75
CA THR A 53 -17.45 -8.87 -8.92
C THR A 53 -16.92 -9.75 -10.07
N THR A 54 -16.82 -9.18 -11.28
CA THR A 54 -16.47 -9.95 -12.48
C THR A 54 -15.26 -9.44 -13.25
N ARG A 55 -14.90 -8.17 -13.14
CA ARG A 55 -13.84 -7.51 -13.92
C ARG A 55 -12.78 -6.82 -13.07
N ILE A 56 -13.20 -6.16 -11.98
CA ILE A 56 -12.31 -5.38 -11.15
C ILE A 56 -11.23 -6.27 -10.52
N ASN A 57 -9.97 -5.84 -10.60
CA ASN A 57 -8.91 -6.51 -9.87
C ASN A 57 -9.09 -6.27 -8.37
N VAL A 58 -8.70 -7.22 -7.56
CA VAL A 58 -8.74 -7.05 -6.10
C VAL A 58 -7.40 -7.43 -5.51
N GLY A 59 -6.92 -6.61 -4.61
CA GLY A 59 -5.66 -6.90 -3.94
C GLY A 59 -5.67 -6.49 -2.48
N THR A 60 -4.62 -6.91 -1.79
CA THR A 60 -4.37 -6.46 -0.43
C THR A 60 -3.47 -5.21 -0.43
N ALA A 61 -3.78 -4.23 0.42
CA ALA A 61 -2.99 -3.01 0.53
C ALA A 61 -2.96 -2.49 1.98
N ILE A 62 -2.29 -3.20 2.85
CA ILE A 62 -1.45 -4.37 2.59
C ILE A 62 -1.85 -5.55 3.48
N MET A 63 -1.48 -6.76 3.10
CA MET A 63 -1.41 -7.91 4.00
C MET A 63 -0.09 -7.84 4.80
N GLN A 64 -0.16 -8.01 6.11
CA GLN A 64 1.01 -7.92 6.98
C GLN A 64 1.86 -9.19 6.88
N MET A 65 3.14 -9.03 6.54
CA MET A 65 4.07 -10.16 6.39
C MET A 65 4.29 -10.94 7.68
N SER A 66 4.23 -10.28 8.84
CA SER A 66 4.43 -10.95 10.13
C SER A 66 3.22 -11.75 10.61
N ALA A 67 2.03 -11.46 10.07
CA ALA A 67 0.80 -12.17 10.42
C ALA A 67 0.67 -13.53 9.69
N ARG A 68 1.39 -13.73 8.59
CA ARG A 68 1.33 -14.96 7.78
C ARG A 68 2.71 -15.37 7.31
N SER A 69 2.99 -16.68 7.29
CA SER A 69 4.21 -17.18 6.65
C SER A 69 4.19 -16.89 5.14
N PRO A 70 5.35 -16.73 4.49
CA PRO A 70 5.41 -16.54 3.04
C PRO A 70 4.78 -17.70 2.25
N ALA A 71 4.81 -18.92 2.81
CA ALA A 71 4.14 -20.07 2.22
C ALA A 71 2.61 -19.92 2.21
N VAL A 72 2.02 -19.49 3.33
CA VAL A 72 0.56 -19.23 3.38
C VAL A 72 0.18 -18.08 2.46
N ALA A 73 0.98 -17.03 2.37
CA ALA A 73 0.73 -15.93 1.45
C ALA A 73 0.74 -16.36 -0.02
N ALA A 74 1.70 -17.22 -0.40
CA ALA A 74 1.75 -17.80 -1.74
C ALA A 74 0.52 -18.67 -2.02
N MET A 75 0.16 -19.56 -1.09
CA MET A 75 -1.06 -20.40 -1.20
C MET A 75 -2.32 -19.55 -1.35
N THR A 76 -2.47 -18.51 -0.54
CA THR A 76 -3.58 -17.55 -0.63
C THR A 76 -3.64 -16.88 -2.00
N ALA A 77 -2.50 -16.37 -2.47
CA ALA A 77 -2.44 -15.65 -3.74
C ALA A 77 -2.75 -16.56 -4.94
N MET A 78 -2.24 -17.79 -4.94
CA MET A 78 -2.53 -18.77 -5.97
C MET A 78 -4.02 -19.17 -5.95
N THR A 79 -4.57 -19.45 -4.78
CA THR A 79 -5.99 -19.84 -4.63
C THR A 79 -6.93 -18.72 -5.10
N LEU A 80 -6.70 -17.48 -4.64
CA LEU A 80 -7.51 -16.34 -5.06
C LEU A 80 -7.30 -15.98 -6.53
N GLY A 81 -6.09 -16.17 -7.05
CA GLY A 81 -5.79 -16.02 -8.47
C GLY A 81 -6.63 -16.98 -9.31
N ASP A 82 -6.61 -18.26 -9.00
CA ASP A 82 -7.38 -19.29 -9.72
C ASP A 82 -8.90 -19.05 -9.63
N LEU A 83 -9.41 -18.83 -8.42
CA LEU A 83 -10.85 -18.59 -8.19
C LEU A 83 -11.37 -17.32 -8.90
N SER A 84 -10.52 -16.34 -9.11
CA SER A 84 -10.91 -15.05 -9.70
C SER A 84 -10.55 -14.92 -11.19
N GLY A 85 -9.94 -15.95 -11.80
CA GLY A 85 -9.45 -15.84 -13.18
C GLY A 85 -8.30 -14.85 -13.34
N GLY A 86 -7.37 -14.81 -12.38
CA GLY A 86 -6.16 -13.97 -12.42
C GLY A 86 -6.34 -12.54 -11.91
N ARG A 87 -7.48 -12.17 -11.31
CA ARG A 87 -7.76 -10.81 -10.84
C ARG A 87 -7.15 -10.47 -9.48
N PHE A 88 -6.51 -11.39 -8.77
CA PHE A 88 -5.94 -11.12 -7.46
C PHE A 88 -4.53 -10.54 -7.56
N ILE A 89 -4.23 -9.52 -6.75
CA ILE A 89 -2.91 -8.90 -6.61
C ILE A 89 -2.46 -9.01 -5.16
N LEU A 90 -1.29 -9.58 -4.94
CA LEU A 90 -0.72 -9.74 -3.60
C LEU A 90 0.01 -8.46 -3.18
N GLY A 91 -0.62 -7.64 -2.35
CA GLY A 91 0.03 -6.48 -1.74
C GLY A 91 0.48 -6.78 -0.31
N ILE A 92 1.75 -6.61 -0.02
CA ILE A 92 2.37 -6.95 1.28
C ILE A 92 3.11 -5.76 1.89
N GLY A 93 3.29 -5.81 3.19
CA GLY A 93 4.08 -4.80 3.90
C GLY A 93 4.51 -5.22 5.30
N PRO A 94 5.51 -4.55 5.86
CA PRO A 94 6.04 -4.89 7.18
C PRO A 94 5.12 -4.46 8.33
N SER A 95 4.16 -3.55 8.10
CA SER A 95 3.43 -2.83 9.15
C SER A 95 4.36 -2.01 10.06
N GLY A 96 3.93 -1.67 11.27
CA GLY A 96 4.72 -0.96 12.27
C GLY A 96 5.06 -1.82 13.48
N PRO A 97 6.12 -1.50 14.23
CA PRO A 97 6.52 -2.28 15.40
C PRO A 97 5.40 -2.36 16.47
N GLN A 98 4.61 -1.30 16.62
CA GLN A 98 3.50 -1.26 17.57
C GLN A 98 2.44 -2.35 17.28
N VAL A 99 2.19 -2.63 16.00
CA VAL A 99 1.25 -3.67 15.58
C VAL A 99 1.90 -5.05 15.65
N ILE A 100 3.10 -5.18 15.10
CA ILE A 100 3.75 -6.49 15.01
C ILE A 100 4.14 -7.03 16.39
N GLU A 101 4.73 -6.20 17.24
CA GLU A 101 5.16 -6.62 18.57
C GLU A 101 3.99 -6.57 19.57
N GLY A 102 3.15 -5.52 19.50
CA GLY A 102 2.07 -5.30 20.46
C GLY A 102 0.81 -6.10 20.20
N TRP A 103 0.49 -6.45 18.95
CA TRP A 103 -0.72 -7.19 18.60
C TRP A 103 -0.44 -8.64 18.18
N HIS A 104 0.55 -8.86 17.33
CA HIS A 104 0.88 -10.19 16.83
C HIS A 104 1.87 -10.95 17.73
N GLY A 105 2.51 -10.30 18.70
CA GLY A 105 3.50 -10.92 19.59
C GLY A 105 4.72 -11.47 18.85
N ALA A 106 5.06 -10.87 17.70
CA ALA A 106 6.16 -11.31 16.85
C ALA A 106 7.26 -10.23 16.79
N PRO A 107 8.54 -10.59 16.63
CA PRO A 107 9.60 -9.59 16.53
C PRO A 107 9.46 -8.78 15.22
N PHE A 108 9.52 -7.45 15.31
CA PHE A 108 9.53 -6.58 14.13
C PHE A 108 10.81 -6.78 13.30
N GLY A 109 11.96 -6.84 13.97
CA GLY A 109 13.25 -7.22 13.38
C GLY A 109 13.74 -6.27 12.28
N ARG A 110 14.26 -6.85 11.19
CA ARG A 110 14.80 -6.12 10.03
C ARG A 110 13.81 -6.16 8.86
N PRO A 111 12.87 -5.21 8.75
CA PRO A 111 11.76 -5.30 7.79
C PRO A 111 12.23 -5.36 6.33
N ILE A 112 13.31 -4.68 5.97
CA ILE A 112 13.83 -4.66 4.58
C ILE A 112 14.36 -6.04 4.16
N ALA A 113 15.17 -6.69 5.02
CA ALA A 113 15.67 -8.03 4.75
C ALA A 113 14.52 -9.05 4.72
N ARG A 114 13.59 -8.95 5.69
CA ARG A 114 12.39 -9.81 5.73
C ARG A 114 11.55 -9.68 4.46
N THR A 115 11.31 -8.46 3.95
CA THR A 115 10.55 -8.24 2.72
C THR A 115 11.20 -8.96 1.54
N ARG A 116 12.52 -8.89 1.42
CA ARG A 116 13.28 -9.56 0.36
C ARG A 116 13.11 -11.07 0.41
N GLU A 117 13.39 -11.67 1.56
CA GLU A 117 13.25 -13.12 1.76
C GLU A 117 11.81 -13.59 1.53
N TYR A 118 10.84 -12.80 2.01
CA TYR A 118 9.42 -13.11 1.85
C TYR A 118 9.00 -13.18 0.39
N ILE A 119 9.35 -12.17 -0.42
CA ILE A 119 9.02 -12.15 -1.84
C ILE A 119 9.76 -13.27 -2.57
N GLU A 120 11.03 -13.53 -2.24
CA GLU A 120 11.80 -14.63 -2.84
C GLU A 120 11.13 -15.98 -2.60
N ILE A 121 10.69 -16.25 -1.36
CA ILE A 121 10.01 -17.50 -1.02
C ILE A 121 8.66 -17.60 -1.76
N VAL A 122 7.87 -16.53 -1.79
CA VAL A 122 6.61 -16.51 -2.54
C VAL A 122 6.86 -16.83 -4.02
N ARG A 123 7.86 -16.21 -4.65
CA ARG A 123 8.21 -16.47 -6.05
C ARG A 123 8.66 -17.91 -6.28
N LYS A 124 9.50 -18.48 -5.41
CA LYS A 124 9.92 -19.88 -5.49
C LYS A 124 8.72 -20.84 -5.45
N ILE A 125 7.74 -20.57 -4.59
CA ILE A 125 6.52 -21.38 -4.48
C ILE A 125 5.67 -21.28 -5.74
N VAL A 126 5.43 -20.07 -6.22
CA VAL A 126 4.60 -19.77 -7.40
C VAL A 126 5.23 -20.35 -8.67
N ASN A 127 6.52 -20.15 -8.88
CA ASN A 127 7.25 -20.67 -10.04
C ASN A 127 7.38 -22.19 -10.03
N ARG A 128 7.37 -22.81 -8.86
CA ARG A 128 7.34 -24.26 -8.69
C ARG A 128 8.45 -25.01 -9.44
N GLU A 129 9.61 -24.44 -9.57
CA GLU A 129 10.75 -25.07 -10.28
C GLU A 129 11.30 -26.28 -9.53
N ALA A 130 11.48 -26.16 -8.21
CA ALA A 130 12.02 -27.17 -7.31
C ALA A 130 11.23 -27.26 -5.98
N PRO A 131 11.44 -28.30 -5.17
CA PRO A 131 10.99 -28.29 -3.77
C PRO A 131 11.56 -27.07 -3.04
N LEU A 132 10.70 -26.43 -2.21
CA LEU A 132 11.03 -25.18 -1.54
C LEU A 132 12.16 -25.37 -0.53
N THR A 133 13.24 -24.63 -0.73
CA THR A 133 14.30 -24.42 0.25
C THR A 133 14.63 -22.94 0.38
N HIS A 134 14.89 -22.50 1.60
CA HIS A 134 15.35 -21.14 1.88
C HIS A 134 16.20 -21.17 3.16
N ASP A 135 17.35 -20.53 3.11
CA ASP A 135 18.27 -20.39 4.25
C ASP A 135 18.60 -18.91 4.42
N GLY A 136 17.70 -18.19 5.10
CA GLY A 136 17.78 -16.76 5.31
C GLY A 136 17.87 -16.37 6.77
N ALA A 137 18.02 -15.10 7.03
CA ALA A 137 18.11 -14.55 8.38
C ALA A 137 16.75 -14.54 9.11
N HIS A 138 15.64 -14.47 8.33
CA HIS A 138 14.28 -14.42 8.87
C HIS A 138 13.48 -15.70 8.65
N TYR A 139 13.81 -16.45 7.61
CA TYR A 139 13.09 -17.68 7.27
C TYR A 139 14.09 -18.79 6.96
N GLN A 140 13.88 -19.94 7.60
CA GLN A 140 14.63 -21.17 7.33
C GLN A 140 13.64 -22.27 6.94
N ILE A 141 13.75 -22.76 5.71
CA ILE A 141 12.84 -23.76 5.14
C ILE A 141 13.67 -24.86 4.47
N PRO A 142 13.61 -26.13 4.90
CA PRO A 142 12.90 -26.62 6.10
C PRO A 142 13.46 -26.04 7.40
N TYR A 143 12.65 -26.00 8.44
CA TYR A 143 13.02 -25.53 9.76
C TYR A 143 14.05 -26.46 10.41
N ARG A 144 15.16 -25.90 10.92
CA ARG A 144 16.31 -26.67 11.44
C ARG A 144 16.81 -26.24 12.82
N SER A 145 16.04 -25.40 13.53
CA SER A 145 16.43 -24.96 14.87
C SER A 145 16.42 -26.12 15.87
N PRO A 146 17.05 -25.98 17.04
CA PRO A 146 17.19 -27.05 18.02
C PRO A 146 15.88 -27.71 18.50
N ASP A 147 14.75 -27.00 18.40
CA ASP A 147 13.41 -27.48 18.72
C ASP A 147 12.70 -28.15 17.53
N SER A 148 13.40 -28.35 16.40
CA SER A 148 12.88 -29.07 15.24
C SER A 148 12.70 -30.58 15.55
N THR A 149 11.63 -31.16 15.02
CA THR A 149 11.43 -32.63 15.07
C THR A 149 12.41 -33.40 14.15
N GLY A 150 13.12 -32.72 13.26
CA GLY A 150 13.99 -33.33 12.24
C GLY A 150 13.22 -34.00 11.07
N LEU A 151 11.88 -34.00 11.08
CA LEU A 151 11.04 -34.65 10.05
C LEU A 151 10.71 -33.72 8.87
N GLY A 152 11.04 -32.42 8.99
CA GLY A 152 10.79 -31.45 7.94
C GLY A 152 11.58 -31.76 6.65
N LYS A 153 10.85 -31.87 5.53
CA LYS A 153 11.44 -32.08 4.18
C LYS A 153 11.04 -30.94 3.24
N PRO A 154 11.88 -30.58 2.27
CA PRO A 154 11.48 -29.64 1.23
C PRO A 154 10.24 -30.16 0.50
N LEU A 155 9.19 -29.33 0.44
CA LEU A 155 7.94 -29.65 -0.26
C LEU A 155 7.84 -28.79 -1.52
N LYS A 156 7.22 -29.35 -2.55
CA LYS A 156 6.83 -28.66 -3.77
C LYS A 156 5.34 -28.39 -3.73
N SER A 157 4.88 -27.17 -4.07
CA SER A 157 3.44 -26.87 -4.08
C SER A 157 2.66 -27.90 -4.91
N ILE A 158 1.51 -28.34 -4.42
CA ILE A 158 0.59 -29.19 -5.18
C ILE A 158 -0.08 -28.37 -6.28
N MET A 159 -0.44 -27.10 -5.99
CA MET A 159 -1.00 -26.18 -6.95
C MET A 159 0.07 -25.68 -7.92
N HIS A 160 -0.34 -25.38 -9.15
CA HIS A 160 0.46 -24.71 -10.15
C HIS A 160 0.14 -23.22 -10.11
N GLY A 161 1.08 -22.41 -9.65
CA GLY A 161 0.92 -20.95 -9.60
C GLY A 161 1.09 -20.32 -10.98
N ASP A 162 0.57 -19.10 -11.11
CA ASP A 162 0.83 -18.26 -12.28
C ASP A 162 2.09 -17.40 -12.00
N PRO A 163 3.21 -17.59 -12.73
CA PRO A 163 4.41 -16.78 -12.57
C PRO A 163 4.19 -15.29 -12.79
N SER A 164 3.11 -14.91 -13.49
CA SER A 164 2.72 -13.52 -13.72
C SER A 164 2.05 -12.86 -12.50
N LEU A 165 1.82 -13.60 -11.40
CA LEU A 165 1.26 -13.07 -10.15
C LEU A 165 1.94 -11.77 -9.76
N LYS A 166 1.16 -10.70 -9.65
CA LYS A 166 1.67 -9.39 -9.26
C LYS A 166 1.83 -9.30 -7.75
N ILE A 167 3.02 -8.87 -7.32
CA ILE A 167 3.32 -8.58 -5.92
C ILE A 167 3.60 -7.09 -5.81
N TYR A 168 2.83 -6.39 -4.94
CA TYR A 168 3.04 -4.98 -4.63
C TYR A 168 3.47 -4.83 -3.17
N THR A 169 4.18 -3.75 -2.85
CA THR A 169 4.65 -3.50 -1.48
C THR A 169 4.32 -2.09 -1.03
N ALA A 170 4.03 -1.92 0.26
CA ALA A 170 3.99 -0.59 0.84
C ALA A 170 5.39 -0.15 1.24
N ALA A 171 5.84 0.98 0.69
CA ALA A 171 7.14 1.55 1.00
C ALA A 171 7.10 3.09 0.94
N ILE A 172 7.73 3.72 1.91
CA ILE A 172 7.92 5.18 1.97
C ILE A 172 9.40 5.55 2.16
N THR A 173 10.20 4.64 2.74
CA THR A 173 11.63 4.89 2.95
C THR A 173 12.42 4.60 1.69
N PRO A 174 13.56 5.26 1.45
CA PRO A 174 14.43 4.95 0.31
C PRO A 174 14.84 3.48 0.25
N ALA A 175 15.15 2.86 1.41
CA ALA A 175 15.49 1.43 1.47
C ALA A 175 14.30 0.54 1.09
N GLY A 176 13.09 0.88 1.54
CA GLY A 176 11.85 0.18 1.16
C GLY A 176 11.57 0.29 -0.34
N LEU A 177 11.67 1.51 -0.89
CA LEU A 177 11.46 1.75 -2.33
C LEU A 177 12.46 0.99 -3.20
N ARG A 178 13.73 0.91 -2.79
CA ARG A 178 14.75 0.08 -3.47
C ARG A 178 14.33 -1.39 -3.54
N VAL A 179 13.92 -1.97 -2.42
CA VAL A 179 13.48 -3.38 -2.38
C VAL A 179 12.19 -3.58 -3.17
N SER A 180 11.25 -2.64 -3.11
CA SER A 180 10.04 -2.68 -3.94
C SER A 180 10.38 -2.73 -5.42
N ALA A 181 11.22 -1.82 -5.89
CA ALA A 181 11.64 -1.75 -7.28
C ALA A 181 12.45 -2.99 -7.71
N GLU A 182 13.31 -3.52 -6.83
CA GLU A 182 14.09 -4.72 -7.10
C GLU A 182 13.23 -5.98 -7.20
N MET A 183 12.36 -6.23 -6.23
CA MET A 183 11.73 -7.53 -6.01
C MET A 183 10.24 -7.61 -6.41
N ALA A 184 9.53 -6.48 -6.43
CA ALA A 184 8.09 -6.43 -6.62
C ALA A 184 7.68 -5.88 -8.00
N ASN A 185 6.38 -5.88 -8.30
CA ASN A 185 5.79 -5.34 -9.52
C ASN A 185 5.16 -3.96 -9.32
N GLY A 186 5.10 -3.47 -8.09
CA GLY A 186 4.54 -2.15 -7.78
C GLY A 186 4.68 -1.76 -6.32
N THR A 187 4.31 -0.52 -6.03
CA THR A 187 4.36 0.06 -4.68
C THR A 187 3.19 0.98 -4.40
N PHE A 188 2.87 1.13 -3.11
CA PHE A 188 1.83 2.03 -2.62
C PHE A 188 2.46 3.20 -1.84
N PRO A 189 2.85 4.29 -2.49
CA PRO A 189 3.24 5.49 -1.76
C PRO A 189 2.01 6.13 -1.10
N ILE A 190 2.22 6.68 0.10
CA ILE A 190 1.25 7.51 0.81
C ILE A 190 1.71 8.96 0.77
N PHE A 191 0.77 9.91 0.75
CA PHE A 191 1.06 11.35 0.73
C PHE A 191 1.97 11.77 -0.44
N MET A 192 1.81 11.12 -1.59
CA MET A 192 2.60 11.44 -2.79
C MET A 192 2.18 12.80 -3.36
N ASP A 193 3.19 13.61 -3.68
CA ASP A 193 3.03 14.78 -4.53
C ASP A 193 3.20 14.35 -6.01
N PRO A 194 2.18 14.48 -6.87
CA PRO A 194 2.29 14.09 -8.27
C PRO A 194 3.29 14.95 -9.06
N GLU A 195 3.62 16.16 -8.57
CA GLU A 195 4.53 17.08 -9.22
C GLU A 195 5.99 16.93 -8.77
N ARG A 196 6.23 16.13 -7.69
CA ARG A 196 7.55 15.90 -7.10
C ARG A 196 7.96 14.44 -7.04
N PHE A 197 7.88 13.76 -8.19
CA PHE A 197 8.22 12.34 -8.29
C PHE A 197 9.70 12.06 -7.99
N GLU A 198 10.58 13.04 -8.14
CA GLU A 198 12.01 12.94 -7.84
C GLU A 198 12.30 12.45 -6.40
N VAL A 199 11.37 12.67 -5.48
CA VAL A 199 11.48 12.16 -4.10
C VAL A 199 11.50 10.62 -4.05
N LEU A 200 10.84 9.97 -5.01
CA LEU A 200 10.73 8.50 -5.14
C LEU A 200 11.70 7.95 -6.20
N GLU A 201 12.08 8.74 -7.19
CA GLU A 201 12.73 8.29 -8.42
C GLU A 201 14.12 7.67 -8.17
N ALA A 202 14.98 8.36 -7.43
CA ALA A 202 16.34 7.88 -7.20
C ALA A 202 16.38 6.48 -6.55
N PRO A 203 15.68 6.21 -5.42
CA PRO A 203 15.68 4.88 -4.82
C PRO A 203 14.98 3.82 -5.69
N LEU A 204 13.97 4.19 -6.50
CA LEU A 204 13.36 3.25 -7.45
C LEU A 204 14.36 2.84 -8.53
N ASN A 205 15.08 3.80 -9.13
CA ASN A 205 16.08 3.52 -10.15
C ASN A 205 17.23 2.66 -9.62
N GLU A 206 17.70 2.89 -8.39
CA GLU A 206 18.67 2.01 -7.73
C GLU A 206 18.14 0.57 -7.60
N GLY A 207 16.86 0.41 -7.25
CA GLY A 207 16.21 -0.89 -7.14
C GLY A 207 16.06 -1.58 -8.50
N PHE A 208 15.67 -0.87 -9.55
CA PHE A 208 15.58 -1.42 -10.92
C PHE A 208 16.95 -1.86 -11.44
N ALA A 209 17.97 -1.05 -11.22
CA ALA A 209 19.34 -1.43 -11.60
C ALA A 209 19.78 -2.72 -10.91
N LYS A 210 19.42 -2.89 -9.63
CA LYS A 210 19.75 -4.10 -8.87
C LYS A 210 18.92 -5.33 -9.29
N ALA A 211 17.68 -5.13 -9.72
CA ALA A 211 16.85 -6.22 -10.28
C ALA A 211 17.47 -6.84 -11.54
N GLY A 212 18.17 -6.03 -12.33
CA GLY A 212 18.73 -6.47 -13.61
C GLY A 212 17.66 -6.70 -14.68
N GLY A 213 18.04 -7.40 -15.76
CA GLY A 213 17.09 -7.77 -16.82
C GLY A 213 16.46 -6.61 -17.59
N GLY A 214 16.98 -5.39 -17.43
CA GLY A 214 16.41 -4.19 -18.07
C GLY A 214 15.14 -3.65 -17.41
N LYS A 215 14.83 -4.09 -16.18
CA LYS A 215 13.67 -3.60 -15.42
C LYS A 215 13.71 -2.08 -15.24
N ARG A 216 12.60 -1.42 -15.43
CA ARG A 216 12.46 0.04 -15.39
C ARG A 216 11.07 0.44 -14.90
N LEU A 217 10.85 1.74 -14.74
CA LEU A 217 9.58 2.28 -14.24
C LEU A 217 8.36 1.84 -15.08
N ALA A 218 8.53 1.66 -16.42
CA ALA A 218 7.46 1.19 -17.29
C ALA A 218 6.96 -0.24 -16.94
N ASP A 219 7.77 -1.02 -16.24
CA ASP A 219 7.46 -2.39 -15.81
C ASP A 219 6.97 -2.44 -14.35
N PHE A 220 6.71 -1.28 -13.74
CA PHE A 220 6.45 -1.14 -12.31
C PHE A 220 5.28 -0.21 -12.04
N ALA A 221 4.33 -0.65 -11.23
CA ALA A 221 3.13 0.13 -10.90
C ALA A 221 3.34 0.98 -9.64
N VAL A 222 3.28 2.29 -9.79
CA VAL A 222 3.19 3.23 -8.65
C VAL A 222 1.72 3.54 -8.42
N CYS A 223 1.19 3.16 -7.24
CA CYS A 223 -0.23 3.23 -6.91
C CYS A 223 -0.46 4.08 -5.64
N PRO A 224 -0.37 5.41 -5.72
CA PRO A 224 -0.53 6.30 -4.56
C PRO A 224 -1.94 6.21 -3.96
N PHE A 225 -1.99 6.26 -2.61
CA PHE A 225 -3.24 6.43 -1.89
C PHE A 225 -3.58 7.90 -1.77
N VAL A 226 -4.74 8.28 -2.31
CA VAL A 226 -5.20 9.67 -2.36
C VAL A 226 -6.51 9.81 -1.62
N ALA A 227 -6.55 10.70 -0.62
CA ALA A 227 -7.79 11.07 0.06
C ALA A 227 -8.59 12.04 -0.81
N ILE A 228 -9.92 11.89 -0.82
CA ILE A 228 -10.82 12.72 -1.61
C ILE A 228 -11.97 13.20 -0.74
N GLN A 229 -12.16 14.50 -0.69
CA GLN A 229 -13.25 15.14 0.04
C GLN A 229 -13.95 16.15 -0.86
N VAL A 230 -15.20 15.85 -1.24
CA VAL A 230 -16.01 16.69 -2.12
C VAL A 230 -16.93 17.58 -1.29
N GLY A 231 -16.82 18.89 -1.42
CA GLY A 231 -17.64 19.88 -0.73
C GLY A 231 -17.25 21.30 -1.08
N ASP A 232 -18.13 22.26 -0.79
CA ASP A 232 -17.90 23.67 -1.09
C ASP A 232 -17.07 24.36 0.02
N ASP A 233 -17.18 23.88 1.25
CA ASP A 233 -16.37 24.34 2.39
C ASP A 233 -15.00 23.62 2.38
N LEU A 234 -13.97 24.37 1.99
CA LEU A 234 -12.61 23.83 1.89
C LEU A 234 -12.03 23.43 3.25
N ASP A 235 -12.32 24.16 4.31
CA ASP A 235 -11.81 23.88 5.64
C ASP A 235 -12.43 22.57 6.18
N ALA A 236 -13.74 22.39 5.98
CA ALA A 236 -14.40 21.14 6.29
C ALA A 236 -13.87 19.96 5.47
N CYS A 237 -13.53 20.17 4.20
CA CYS A 237 -12.91 19.15 3.35
C CYS A 237 -11.47 18.80 3.79
N ARG A 238 -10.69 19.77 4.25
CA ARG A 238 -9.31 19.58 4.69
C ARG A 238 -9.20 18.97 6.08
N ALA A 239 -10.15 19.23 6.98
CA ALA A 239 -10.08 18.85 8.37
C ALA A 239 -9.75 17.35 8.61
N PRO A 240 -10.44 16.36 8.02
CA PRO A 240 -10.12 14.95 8.22
C PRO A 240 -8.74 14.58 7.69
N ILE A 241 -8.26 15.26 6.65
CA ILE A 241 -6.94 15.01 6.07
C ILE A 241 -5.85 15.60 6.95
N LYS A 242 -6.05 16.80 7.51
CA LYS A 242 -5.15 17.39 8.52
C LYS A 242 -4.99 16.49 9.73
N GLN A 243 -6.10 15.90 10.25
CA GLN A 243 -6.06 14.94 11.35
C GLN A 243 -5.18 13.71 11.00
N ASN A 244 -5.36 13.17 9.82
CA ASN A 244 -4.57 12.04 9.34
C ASN A 244 -3.09 12.39 9.18
N LEU A 245 -2.78 13.52 8.54
CA LEU A 245 -1.40 14.01 8.37
C LEU A 245 -0.73 14.27 9.72
N ALA A 246 -1.41 14.92 10.67
CA ALA A 246 -0.87 15.17 12.00
C ALA A 246 -0.56 13.86 12.75
N LEU A 247 -1.43 12.85 12.64
CA LEU A 247 -1.18 11.54 13.23
C LEU A 247 0.07 10.88 12.65
N TYR A 248 0.21 10.88 11.32
CA TYR A 248 1.34 10.20 10.67
C TYR A 248 2.65 10.99 10.87
N ILE A 249 2.65 12.30 10.63
CA ILE A 249 3.84 13.14 10.73
C ILE A 249 4.28 13.31 12.19
N GLY A 250 3.31 13.40 13.11
CA GLY A 250 3.56 13.62 14.54
C GLY A 250 3.69 12.35 15.37
N GLY A 251 2.84 11.34 15.13
CA GLY A 251 2.61 10.23 16.06
C GLY A 251 3.02 8.84 15.62
N MET A 252 3.29 8.60 14.32
CA MET A 252 3.60 7.25 13.80
C MET A 252 5.10 6.93 13.84
N GLY A 253 5.75 7.26 14.94
CA GLY A 253 7.17 6.99 15.18
C GLY A 253 7.72 7.72 16.40
N ALA A 254 8.93 7.37 16.81
CA ALA A 254 9.68 8.13 17.81
C ALA A 254 10.22 9.44 17.17
N ARG A 255 10.63 10.41 18.02
CA ARG A 255 11.15 11.71 17.57
C ARG A 255 12.21 11.57 16.47
N ASP A 256 13.13 10.64 16.62
CA ASP A 256 14.27 10.44 15.71
C ASP A 256 14.05 9.32 14.69
N LYS A 257 12.85 8.72 14.64
CA LYS A 257 12.50 7.61 13.74
C LYS A 257 11.05 7.69 13.29
N ASN A 258 10.68 8.78 12.64
CA ASN A 258 9.38 8.92 12.00
C ASN A 258 9.56 9.12 10.50
N PHE A 259 9.35 8.06 9.73
CA PHE A 259 9.51 8.06 8.29
C PHE A 259 8.56 9.04 7.57
N TYR A 260 7.37 9.28 8.12
CA TYR A 260 6.40 10.21 7.54
C TYR A 260 6.80 11.67 7.79
N ASN A 261 7.41 11.95 8.93
CA ASN A 261 7.99 13.24 9.24
C ASN A 261 9.15 13.55 8.27
N ASP A 262 10.07 12.60 8.09
CA ASP A 262 11.18 12.73 7.15
C ASP A 262 10.70 12.88 5.70
N TYR A 263 9.59 12.23 5.35
CA TYR A 263 8.99 12.36 4.03
C TYR A 263 8.38 13.74 3.82
N ALA A 264 7.64 14.28 4.80
CA ALA A 264 7.11 15.65 4.76
C ALA A 264 8.21 16.71 4.61
N LYS A 265 9.36 16.53 5.29
CA LYS A 265 10.54 17.38 5.11
C LYS A 265 11.05 17.36 3.66
N LYS A 266 11.10 16.18 3.04
CA LYS A 266 11.50 16.04 1.63
C LYS A 266 10.52 16.70 0.67
N LEU A 267 9.25 16.76 1.02
CA LEU A 267 8.24 17.49 0.26
C LEU A 267 8.32 19.02 0.45
N GLY A 268 9.28 19.51 1.23
CA GLY A 268 9.48 20.94 1.46
C GLY A 268 8.75 21.53 2.66
N TYR A 269 8.14 20.68 3.49
CA TYR A 269 7.37 21.09 4.68
C TYR A 269 8.17 20.84 5.98
N GLY A 270 9.46 21.13 5.99
CA GLY A 270 10.37 20.83 7.11
C GLY A 270 9.95 21.45 8.43
N ASP A 271 9.70 22.77 8.44
CA ASP A 271 9.33 23.51 9.64
C ASP A 271 7.99 23.02 10.21
N ALA A 272 6.99 22.85 9.34
CA ALA A 272 5.69 22.30 9.73
C ALA A 272 5.81 20.87 10.28
N ALA A 273 6.65 20.03 9.69
CA ALA A 273 6.85 18.66 10.14
C ALA A 273 7.46 18.60 11.55
N ILE A 274 8.37 19.49 11.88
CA ILE A 274 8.97 19.63 13.23
C ILE A 274 7.89 20.10 14.22
N GLU A 275 7.18 21.17 13.91
CA GLU A 275 6.14 21.74 14.77
C GLU A 275 5.01 20.72 15.05
N ILE A 276 4.50 20.06 14.01
CA ILE A 276 3.48 19.02 14.13
C ILE A 276 3.94 17.91 15.08
N GLN A 277 5.19 17.44 14.95
CA GLN A 277 5.72 16.37 15.78
C GLN A 277 5.90 16.83 17.22
N ASP A 278 6.40 18.02 17.47
CA ASP A 278 6.58 18.56 18.80
C ASP A 278 5.26 18.73 19.54
N LEU A 279 4.26 19.29 18.89
CA LEU A 279 2.90 19.42 19.43
C LEU A 279 2.26 18.07 19.69
N PHE A 280 2.36 17.14 18.75
CA PHE A 280 1.73 15.82 18.88
C PHE A 280 2.33 15.01 20.04
N LEU A 281 3.66 14.96 20.15
CA LEU A 281 4.37 14.22 21.20
C LEU A 281 4.22 14.86 22.58
N SER A 282 3.94 16.17 22.67
CA SER A 282 3.59 16.85 23.92
C SER A 282 2.12 16.74 24.31
N GLY A 283 1.32 15.94 23.56
CA GLY A 283 -0.09 15.69 23.84
C GLY A 283 -1.06 16.76 23.29
N LYS A 284 -0.54 17.80 22.65
CA LYS A 284 -1.30 18.92 22.06
C LYS A 284 -1.84 18.57 20.67
N ARG A 285 -2.64 17.50 20.60
CA ARG A 285 -3.08 16.91 19.32
C ARG A 285 -3.87 17.87 18.43
N GLN A 286 -4.72 18.71 19.01
CA GLN A 286 -5.52 19.68 18.24
C GLN A 286 -4.63 20.79 17.65
N GLU A 287 -3.65 21.27 18.40
CA GLU A 287 -2.66 22.23 17.92
C GLU A 287 -1.81 21.61 16.80
N ALA A 288 -1.41 20.33 16.95
CA ALA A 288 -0.69 19.60 15.89
C ALA A 288 -1.51 19.50 14.59
N VAL A 289 -2.82 19.29 14.67
CA VAL A 289 -3.73 19.29 13.52
C VAL A 289 -3.81 20.68 12.89
N ALA A 290 -3.90 21.73 13.71
CA ALA A 290 -3.92 23.12 13.23
C ALA A 290 -2.61 23.54 12.55
N ALA A 291 -1.47 22.99 12.98
CA ALA A 291 -0.15 23.24 12.40
C ALA A 291 0.05 22.59 11.01
N VAL A 292 -0.86 21.71 10.56
CA VAL A 292 -0.77 21.13 9.21
C VAL A 292 -1.12 22.19 8.16
N PRO A 293 -0.19 22.57 7.26
CA PRO A 293 -0.46 23.57 6.24
C PRO A 293 -1.52 23.11 5.24
N ASP A 294 -2.42 24.02 4.85
CA ASP A 294 -3.40 23.77 3.78
C ASP A 294 -2.73 23.36 2.48
N ALA A 295 -1.61 23.99 2.15
CA ALA A 295 -0.83 23.66 0.96
C ALA A 295 -0.37 22.19 0.95
N LEU A 296 0.02 21.61 2.11
CA LEU A 296 0.38 20.21 2.19
C LEU A 296 -0.84 19.30 1.92
N VAL A 297 -2.01 19.66 2.47
CA VAL A 297 -3.25 18.93 2.19
C VAL A 297 -3.57 18.97 0.70
N ASP A 298 -3.56 20.16 0.10
CA ASP A 298 -3.89 20.39 -1.31
C ASP A 298 -2.89 19.71 -2.27
N THR A 299 -1.67 19.47 -1.81
CA THR A 299 -0.63 18.74 -2.55
C THR A 299 -0.95 17.25 -2.64
N VAL A 300 -1.30 16.61 -1.51
CA VAL A 300 -1.38 15.15 -1.38
C VAL A 300 -2.79 14.57 -1.47
N ALA A 301 -3.80 15.43 -1.59
CA ALA A 301 -5.21 15.05 -1.59
C ALA A 301 -6.03 15.83 -2.64
N LEU A 302 -7.26 15.36 -2.87
CA LEU A 302 -8.23 16.00 -3.74
C LEU A 302 -9.37 16.54 -2.89
N VAL A 303 -9.43 17.87 -2.69
CA VAL A 303 -10.39 18.51 -1.77
C VAL A 303 -11.12 19.68 -2.44
N GLY A 304 -12.38 19.83 -2.11
CA GLY A 304 -13.20 20.96 -2.53
C GLY A 304 -14.33 20.62 -3.51
N PRO A 305 -14.89 21.61 -4.21
CA PRO A 305 -15.92 21.40 -5.22
C PRO A 305 -15.39 20.64 -6.44
N LYS A 306 -16.31 20.11 -7.27
CA LYS A 306 -15.99 19.29 -8.46
C LYS A 306 -14.92 19.93 -9.33
N GLU A 307 -15.08 21.20 -9.63
CA GLU A 307 -14.22 21.96 -10.55
C GLU A 307 -12.78 22.03 -10.03
N ARG A 308 -12.61 22.22 -8.73
CA ARG A 308 -11.29 22.22 -8.08
C ARG A 308 -10.63 20.85 -8.11
N ILE A 309 -11.39 19.80 -7.85
CA ILE A 309 -10.89 18.40 -7.89
C ILE A 309 -10.47 18.07 -9.33
N VAL A 310 -11.29 18.40 -10.33
CA VAL A 310 -10.98 18.14 -11.74
C VAL A 310 -9.72 18.90 -12.17
N ALA A 311 -9.58 20.15 -11.81
CA ALA A 311 -8.38 20.93 -12.08
C ALA A 311 -7.11 20.33 -11.41
N ARG A 312 -7.21 19.86 -10.16
CA ARG A 312 -6.07 19.22 -9.47
C ARG A 312 -5.73 17.85 -10.08
N LEU A 313 -6.70 17.13 -10.67
CA LEU A 313 -6.45 15.87 -11.36
C LEU A 313 -5.54 16.02 -12.59
N ASP A 314 -5.40 17.21 -13.17
CA ASP A 314 -4.51 17.43 -14.31
C ASP A 314 -3.03 17.19 -13.93
N ALA A 315 -2.60 17.53 -12.72
CA ALA A 315 -1.27 17.19 -12.22
C ALA A 315 -1.06 15.66 -12.10
N TRP A 316 -2.09 14.93 -11.65
CA TRP A 316 -2.07 13.46 -11.56
C TRP A 316 -2.03 12.79 -12.94
N LYS A 317 -2.79 13.34 -13.91
CA LYS A 317 -2.76 12.88 -15.31
C LYS A 317 -1.41 13.14 -15.95
N ALA A 318 -0.81 14.31 -15.70
CA ALA A 318 0.52 14.66 -16.18
C ALA A 318 1.60 13.71 -15.59
N ALA A 319 1.51 13.38 -14.31
CA ALA A 319 2.38 12.39 -13.68
C ALA A 319 2.18 10.99 -14.30
N ALA A 320 0.93 10.60 -14.54
CA ALA A 320 0.62 9.32 -15.18
C ALA A 320 1.14 9.23 -16.62
N ALA A 321 1.06 10.29 -17.39
CA ALA A 321 1.62 10.36 -18.75
C ALA A 321 3.14 10.12 -18.77
N LYS A 322 3.84 10.46 -17.68
CA LYS A 322 5.27 10.18 -17.48
C LYS A 322 5.55 8.78 -16.91
N GLY A 323 4.51 7.97 -16.62
CA GLY A 323 4.64 6.68 -15.96
C GLY A 323 4.85 6.75 -14.43
N HIS A 324 4.75 7.94 -13.84
CA HIS A 324 4.95 8.17 -12.40
C HIS A 324 3.76 7.70 -11.55
N VAL A 325 2.58 7.54 -12.15
CA VAL A 325 1.36 7.02 -11.52
C VAL A 325 0.70 6.04 -12.45
N ALA A 326 0.62 4.79 -12.03
CA ALA A 326 -0.11 3.74 -12.76
C ALA A 326 -1.60 3.76 -12.40
N THR A 327 -1.90 3.80 -11.11
CA THR A 327 -3.28 3.78 -10.58
C THR A 327 -3.40 4.77 -9.42
N LEU A 328 -4.31 5.73 -9.52
CA LEU A 328 -4.71 6.56 -8.39
C LEU A 328 -5.69 5.76 -7.52
N VAL A 329 -5.29 5.44 -6.28
CA VAL A 329 -6.11 4.67 -5.35
C VAL A 329 -6.84 5.60 -4.39
N ALA A 330 -8.13 5.80 -4.63
CA ALA A 330 -9.00 6.65 -3.83
C ALA A 330 -9.32 5.98 -2.48
N ARG A 331 -9.07 6.68 -1.37
CA ARG A 331 -9.38 6.18 -0.03
C ARG A 331 -10.86 6.44 0.29
N LYS A 332 -11.67 5.38 0.31
CA LYS A 332 -13.11 5.37 0.62
C LYS A 332 -13.85 6.60 0.03
N PRO A 333 -13.78 6.82 -1.28
CA PRO A 333 -14.47 7.94 -1.91
C PRO A 333 -15.99 7.80 -1.71
N THR A 334 -16.72 8.90 -1.57
CA THR A 334 -18.18 8.88 -1.68
C THR A 334 -18.60 8.50 -3.09
N LEU A 335 -19.85 8.03 -3.31
CA LEU A 335 -20.38 7.77 -4.65
C LEU A 335 -20.25 9.00 -5.57
N LYS A 336 -20.49 10.21 -5.02
CA LYS A 336 -20.28 11.47 -5.73
C LYS A 336 -18.83 11.64 -6.18
N ALA A 337 -17.88 11.36 -5.28
CA ALA A 337 -16.45 11.43 -5.59
C ALA A 337 -16.04 10.39 -6.65
N MET A 338 -16.52 9.14 -6.55
CA MET A 338 -16.26 8.11 -7.57
C MET A 338 -16.71 8.53 -8.96
N ARG A 339 -17.92 9.09 -9.09
CA ARG A 339 -18.45 9.57 -10.37
C ARG A 339 -17.64 10.73 -10.93
N ILE A 340 -17.23 11.69 -10.08
CA ILE A 340 -16.34 12.80 -10.48
C ILE A 340 -15.00 12.25 -11.00
N LEU A 341 -14.41 11.28 -10.31
CA LEU A 341 -13.16 10.68 -10.75
C LEU A 341 -13.30 9.93 -12.07
N ALA A 342 -14.34 9.10 -12.20
CA ALA A 342 -14.59 8.34 -13.42
C ALA A 342 -14.80 9.28 -14.64
N GLU A 343 -15.66 10.28 -14.51
CA GLU A 343 -15.92 11.27 -15.55
C GLU A 343 -14.67 12.05 -15.97
N ALA A 344 -13.77 12.34 -15.01
CA ALA A 344 -12.60 13.16 -15.29
C ALA A 344 -11.39 12.36 -15.80
N VAL A 345 -11.34 11.03 -15.56
CA VAL A 345 -10.14 10.21 -15.79
C VAL A 345 -10.35 9.09 -16.81
N LEU A 346 -11.55 8.50 -16.86
CA LEU A 346 -11.91 7.35 -17.71
C LEU A 346 -12.70 7.77 -18.92
#